data_e411dab2e1116f97d4d2105bb0d9fa42
#
_entry.id   e411dab2e1116f97d4d2105bb0d9fa42
#
_cell.length_a   1.000
_cell.length_b   1.000
_cell.length_c   1.000
_cell.angle_alpha   90.00
_cell.angle_beta   90.00
_cell.angle_gamma   90.00
#
_symmetry.space_group_name_H-M   'P 1'
#
loop_
_entity.id
_entity.type
_entity.pdbx_description
1 polymer ?
#
loop_
_entity_poly.entity_id
_entity_poly.type
_entity_poly.pdbx_seq_one_letter_code
_entity_poly.pdbx_strand_id
1 'polypeptide(L)'
;NQPWIRRFFSWLMEQGEALGWGRRPSETANEYVGKLAEKYDDLEVDLMTIGQVYTQVRYSGRELGGEVEEKAQKSSERVQRRLEQ
;
A
#
# COMPACT_ATOMS: atom_id res chain seq x y z
N ASN A 1 -7.57 0.05 15.63
CA ASN A 1 -7.62 -1.02 14.64
C ASN A 1 -8.09 -0.47 13.30
N GLN A 2 -7.27 -0.61 12.28
CA GLN A 2 -7.57 -0.09 10.94
C GLN A 2 -7.61 -1.24 9.93
N PRO A 3 -8.65 -2.05 9.96
CA PRO A 3 -8.70 -3.23 9.06
C PRO A 3 -8.72 -2.87 7.58
N TRP A 4 -9.18 -1.66 7.22
CA TRP A 4 -9.24 -1.27 5.82
C TRP A 4 -7.87 -1.25 5.15
N ILE A 5 -6.81 -0.83 5.88
CA ILE A 5 -5.47 -0.77 5.28
C ILE A 5 -4.93 -2.17 5.01
N ARG A 6 -5.26 -3.13 5.88
CA ARG A 6 -4.86 -4.52 5.65
C ARG A 6 -5.59 -5.11 4.45
N ARG A 7 -6.88 -4.83 4.33
CA ARG A 7 -7.66 -5.29 3.18
C ARG A 7 -7.16 -4.65 1.89
N PHE A 8 -6.87 -3.35 1.95
CA PHE A 8 -6.33 -2.67 0.77
C PHE A 8 -4.98 -3.25 0.37
N PHE A 9 -4.10 -3.51 1.32
CA PHE A 9 -2.79 -4.05 1.00
C PHE A 9 -2.90 -5.46 0.41
N SER A 10 -3.83 -6.27 0.91
CA SER A 10 -4.09 -7.59 0.33
C SER A 10 -4.56 -7.46 -1.12
N TRP A 11 -5.48 -6.53 -1.37
CA TRP A 11 -5.95 -6.25 -2.72
C TRP A 11 -4.78 -5.83 -3.62
N LEU A 12 -3.92 -4.95 -3.09
CA LEU A 12 -2.76 -4.45 -3.84
C LEU A 12 -1.83 -5.60 -4.23
N MET A 13 -1.58 -6.53 -3.31
CA MET A 13 -0.74 -7.69 -3.60
C MET A 13 -1.39 -8.58 -4.66
N GLU A 14 -2.70 -8.76 -4.62
CA GLU A 14 -3.41 -9.53 -5.62
C GLU A 14 -3.31 -8.89 -7.01
N GLN A 15 -3.48 -7.58 -7.06
CA GLN A 15 -3.35 -6.85 -8.32
C GLN A 15 -1.93 -6.95 -8.87
N GLY A 16 -0.94 -6.79 -7.99
CA GLY A 16 0.45 -6.90 -8.38
C GLY A 16 0.78 -8.27 -8.94
N GLU A 17 0.29 -9.32 -8.29
CA GLU A 17 0.52 -10.67 -8.77
C GLU A 17 -0.10 -10.89 -10.14
N ALA A 18 -1.32 -10.41 -10.35
CA ALA A 18 -1.99 -10.53 -11.64
C ALA A 18 -1.23 -9.80 -12.75
N LEU A 19 -0.50 -8.75 -12.40
CA LEU A 19 0.30 -7.99 -13.35
C LEU A 19 1.72 -8.54 -13.53
N GLY A 20 2.07 -9.58 -12.80
CA GLY A 20 3.40 -10.18 -12.88
C GLY A 20 4.39 -9.64 -11.85
N TRP A 21 3.95 -8.80 -10.92
CA TRP A 21 4.81 -8.20 -9.90
C TRP A 21 4.43 -8.72 -8.51
N GLY A 22 4.33 -10.03 -8.34
CA GLY A 22 3.93 -10.63 -7.07
C GLY A 22 4.94 -10.38 -5.96
N ARG A 23 4.45 -10.34 -4.71
CA ARG A 23 5.29 -10.16 -3.54
C ARG A 23 6.02 -11.46 -3.22
N ARG A 24 7.32 -11.36 -2.98
CA ARG A 24 8.11 -12.50 -2.53
C ARG A 24 7.95 -12.69 -1.02
N PRO A 25 8.05 -13.92 -0.51
CA PRO A 25 7.88 -14.15 0.93
C PRO A 25 8.86 -13.36 1.80
N SER A 26 10.05 -13.06 1.29
CA SER A 26 11.06 -12.33 2.05
C SER A 26 10.94 -10.82 1.94
N GLU A 27 10.06 -10.31 1.09
CA GLU A 27 9.93 -8.87 0.93
C GLU A 27 9.09 -8.26 2.05
N THR A 28 9.58 -7.16 2.62
CA THR A 28 8.77 -6.37 3.54
C THR A 28 7.72 -5.60 2.74
N ALA A 29 6.72 -5.05 3.45
CA ALA A 29 5.71 -4.22 2.79
C ALA A 29 6.35 -3.02 2.09
N ASN A 30 7.31 -2.36 2.75
CA ASN A 30 7.98 -1.21 2.16
C ASN A 30 8.82 -1.59 0.94
N GLU A 31 9.47 -2.74 0.98
CA GLU A 31 10.21 -3.23 -0.19
C GLU A 31 9.27 -3.53 -1.35
N TYR A 32 8.11 -4.11 -1.05
CA TYR A 32 7.15 -4.44 -2.09
C TYR A 32 6.58 -3.19 -2.76
N VAL A 33 6.16 -2.19 -1.98
CA VAL A 33 5.64 -0.96 -2.59
C VAL A 33 6.74 -0.22 -3.35
N GLY A 34 7.99 -0.33 -2.91
CA GLY A 34 9.13 0.24 -3.65
C GLY A 34 9.29 -0.41 -5.01
N LYS A 35 9.12 -1.73 -5.07
CA LYS A 35 9.15 -2.45 -6.35
C LYS A 35 8.02 -2.00 -7.27
N LEU A 36 6.81 -1.85 -6.74
CA LEU A 36 5.69 -1.36 -7.53
C LEU A 36 5.92 0.08 -7.99
N ALA A 37 6.54 0.91 -7.15
CA ALA A 37 6.83 2.29 -7.52
C ALA A 37 7.79 2.38 -8.70
N GLU A 38 8.67 1.40 -8.88
CA GLU A 38 9.54 1.35 -10.05
C GLU A 38 8.75 1.09 -11.33
N LYS A 39 7.62 0.40 -11.21
CA LYS A 39 6.76 0.10 -12.36
C LYS A 39 5.74 1.21 -12.62
N TYR A 40 5.37 1.94 -11.58
CA TYR A 40 4.35 2.97 -11.63
C TYR A 40 4.89 4.20 -10.92
N ASP A 41 5.82 4.91 -11.57
CA ASP A 41 6.50 6.04 -10.94
C ASP A 41 5.56 7.20 -10.61
N ASP A 42 4.45 7.31 -11.33
CA ASP A 42 3.42 8.30 -11.02
C ASP A 42 2.73 8.02 -9.67
N LEU A 43 2.88 6.80 -9.13
CA LEU A 43 2.29 6.42 -7.86
C LEU A 43 3.31 6.32 -6.73
N GLU A 44 4.54 6.75 -6.95
CA GLU A 44 5.61 6.54 -5.97
C GLU A 44 5.26 7.07 -4.58
N VAL A 45 4.82 8.33 -4.50
CA VAL A 45 4.50 8.93 -3.21
C VAL A 45 3.34 8.20 -2.54
N ASP A 46 2.32 7.87 -3.31
CA ASP A 46 1.14 7.17 -2.77
C ASP A 46 1.50 5.78 -2.29
N LEU A 47 2.31 5.05 -3.06
CA LEU A 47 2.72 3.70 -2.68
C LEU A 47 3.59 3.71 -1.43
N MET A 48 4.52 4.67 -1.33
CA MET A 48 5.35 4.78 -0.14
C MET A 48 4.51 5.12 1.10
N THR A 49 3.52 5.99 0.95
CA THR A 49 2.61 6.32 2.04
C THR A 49 1.86 5.07 2.52
N ILE A 50 1.34 4.28 1.58
CA ILE A 50 0.63 3.05 1.90
C ILE A 50 1.54 2.06 2.65
N GLY A 51 2.76 1.88 2.17
CA GLY A 51 3.70 0.97 2.81
C GLY A 51 4.03 1.37 4.24
N GLN A 52 4.26 2.66 4.48
CA GLN A 52 4.57 3.17 5.80
C GLN A 52 3.39 3.01 6.75
N VAL A 53 2.19 3.35 6.29
CA VAL A 53 0.99 3.26 7.11
C VAL A 53 0.66 1.80 7.42
N TYR A 54 0.76 0.92 6.43
CA TYR A 54 0.53 -0.50 6.65
C TYR A 54 1.50 -1.06 7.70
N THR A 55 2.78 -0.71 7.59
CA THR A 55 3.80 -1.16 8.53
C THR A 55 3.50 -0.67 9.94
N GLN A 56 3.08 0.60 10.06
CA GLN A 56 2.74 1.16 11.36
C GLN A 56 1.56 0.42 11.99
N VAL A 57 0.50 0.19 11.24
CA VAL A 57 -0.68 -0.51 11.75
C VAL A 57 -0.36 -1.94 12.15
N ARG A 58 0.44 -2.62 11.32
CA ARG A 58 0.74 -4.03 11.56
C ARG A 58 1.63 -4.25 12.77
N TYR A 59 2.63 -3.40 12.96
CA TYR A 59 3.67 -3.67 13.94
C TYR A 59 3.62 -2.81 15.20
N SER A 60 3.02 -1.62 15.16
CA SER A 60 2.96 -0.77 16.34
C SER A 60 1.73 -1.01 17.20
N GLY A 61 0.67 -1.56 16.62
CA GLY A 61 -0.58 -1.75 17.31
C GLY A 61 -1.32 -0.46 17.64
N ARG A 62 -0.84 0.68 17.14
CA ARG A 62 -1.46 1.97 17.40
C ARG A 62 -2.43 2.33 16.29
N GLU A 63 -3.48 3.05 16.65
CA GLU A 63 -4.39 3.60 15.66
C GLU A 63 -3.73 4.78 14.96
N LEU A 64 -4.12 5.00 13.71
CA LEU A 64 -3.64 6.14 12.95
C LEU A 64 -4.35 7.41 13.41
N GLY A 65 -3.63 8.53 13.45
CA GLY A 65 -4.26 9.82 13.66
C GLY A 65 -5.13 10.16 12.45
N GLY A 66 -6.13 11.04 12.68
CA GLY A 66 -7.11 11.36 11.64
C GLY A 66 -6.50 11.88 10.35
N GLU A 67 -5.49 12.77 10.47
CA GLU A 67 -4.81 13.31 9.29
C GLU A 67 -4.05 12.26 8.50
N VAL A 68 -3.36 11.38 9.23
CA VAL A 68 -2.58 10.30 8.60
C VAL A 68 -3.51 9.32 7.92
N GLU A 69 -4.61 8.96 8.57
CA GLU A 69 -5.57 8.04 8.00
C GLU A 69 -6.22 8.62 6.74
N GLU A 70 -6.62 9.90 6.79
CA GLU A 70 -7.22 10.54 5.62
C GLU A 70 -6.26 10.58 4.45
N LYS A 71 -5.00 10.92 4.71
CA LYS A 71 -3.97 10.94 3.67
C LYS A 71 -3.76 9.55 3.07
N ALA A 72 -3.71 8.53 3.92
CA ALA A 72 -3.53 7.16 3.45
C ALA A 72 -4.74 6.70 2.63
N GLN A 73 -5.95 7.08 3.02
CA GLN A 73 -7.14 6.75 2.25
C GLN A 73 -7.10 7.37 0.87
N LYS A 74 -6.69 8.64 0.78
CA LYS A 74 -6.58 9.31 -0.50
C LYS A 74 -5.52 8.68 -1.40
N SER A 75 -4.37 8.31 -0.80
CA SER A 75 -3.33 7.60 -1.55
C SER A 75 -3.85 6.26 -2.07
N SER A 76 -4.59 5.52 -1.23
CA SER A 76 -5.16 4.24 -1.63
C SER A 76 -6.16 4.40 -2.78
N GLU A 77 -6.99 5.43 -2.74
CA GLU A 77 -7.94 5.69 -3.81
C GLU A 77 -7.24 5.98 -5.13
N ARG A 78 -6.16 6.76 -5.09
CA ARG A 78 -5.41 7.06 -6.31
C ARG A 78 -4.74 5.82 -6.89
N VAL A 79 -4.16 4.99 -6.03
CA VAL A 79 -3.54 3.75 -6.48
C VAL A 79 -4.59 2.81 -7.08
N GLN A 80 -5.72 2.66 -6.39
CA GLN A 80 -6.78 1.77 -6.87
C GLN A 80 -7.28 2.23 -8.23
N ARG A 81 -7.55 3.52 -8.38
CA ARG A 81 -8.06 4.07 -9.63
C ARG A 81 -7.07 3.86 -10.77
N ARG A 82 -5.79 4.06 -10.50
CA ARG A 82 -4.74 3.89 -11.51
C ARG A 82 -4.60 2.44 -11.95
N LEU A 83 -4.62 1.50 -11.00
CA LEU A 83 -4.43 0.10 -11.31
C LEU A 83 -5.65 -0.56 -11.94
N GLU A 84 -6.83 0.02 -11.77
CA GLU A 84 -8.06 -0.51 -12.36
C GLU A 84 -8.30 0.00 -13.78
N GLN A 85 -7.45 0.86 -14.29
CA GLN A 85 -7.59 1.35 -15.67
C GLN A 85 -7.23 0.29 -16.69
#